data_13e36868f19b38d8e50ba4185d6b958a
#
_entry.id   13e36868f19b38d8e50ba4185d6b958a
#
_cell.length_a   1.000
_cell.length_b   1.000
_cell.length_c   1.000
_cell.angle_alpha   90.00
_cell.angle_beta   90.00
_cell.angle_gamma   90.00
#
_symmetry.space_group_name_H-M   'P 1'
#
loop_
_entity.id
_entity.type
_entity.pdbx_description
1 polymer ?
#
loop_
_entity_poly.entity_id
_entity_poly.type
_entity_poly.pdbx_seq_one_letter_code
_entity_poly.pdbx_strand_id
1 'polypeptide(L)'
;MNKYFMVFLTFFVMFNGLVWDKLFKGYSEHYMETIDSLEDDRVRLQLRIDELENGYKLDGLDVVVTMYHPVRGQTDRTPDILADGTKIRIHKASEYKYVAVSRNLLKRWGGWLDYGDFIVLSGTDGKDGVYQVKDTMNRRFVNRIDILESPGTKPYKFTDAKIKKANLNENITFITDN
;
A
#
# COMPACT_ATOMS: atom_id res chain seq x y z
N MET A 1 -13.47 -4.57 73.56
CA MET A 1 -14.02 -4.37 72.22
C MET A 1 -15.33 -5.12 72.08
N ASN A 2 -16.47 -4.46 71.78
CA ASN A 2 -17.80 -5.06 71.94
C ASN A 2 -18.00 -6.17 70.88
N LYS A 3 -18.41 -7.37 71.30
CA LYS A 3 -18.64 -8.57 70.48
C LYS A 3 -19.54 -8.30 69.30
N TYR A 4 -20.53 -7.45 69.42
CA TYR A 4 -21.44 -7.05 68.38
C TYR A 4 -20.78 -6.13 67.31
N PHE A 5 -19.79 -5.35 67.69
CA PHE A 5 -19.02 -4.53 66.79
C PHE A 5 -18.14 -5.38 65.85
N MET A 6 -17.52 -6.43 66.37
CA MET A 6 -16.73 -7.37 65.55
C MET A 6 -17.61 -8.11 64.54
N VAL A 7 -18.80 -8.57 64.96
CA VAL A 7 -19.75 -9.25 64.07
C VAL A 7 -20.23 -8.30 62.96
N PHE A 8 -20.55 -7.04 63.29
CA PHE A 8 -20.94 -6.04 62.31
C PHE A 8 -19.81 -5.74 61.34
N LEU A 9 -18.59 -5.58 61.77
CA LEU A 9 -17.44 -5.30 60.94
C LEU A 9 -17.16 -6.45 59.96
N THR A 10 -17.25 -7.71 60.39
CA THR A 10 -17.08 -8.86 59.48
C THR A 10 -18.19 -8.95 58.46
N PHE A 11 -19.44 -8.72 58.82
CA PHE A 11 -20.54 -8.65 57.86
C PHE A 11 -20.38 -7.49 56.84
N PHE A 12 -19.92 -6.34 57.29
CA PHE A 12 -19.69 -5.16 56.42
C PHE A 12 -18.57 -5.43 55.40
N VAL A 13 -17.49 -6.06 55.81
CA VAL A 13 -16.37 -6.42 54.92
C VAL A 13 -16.79 -7.49 53.92
N MET A 14 -17.52 -8.53 54.35
CA MET A 14 -18.05 -9.57 53.44
C MET A 14 -19.06 -9.00 52.43
N PHE A 15 -19.97 -8.13 52.87
CA PHE A 15 -20.94 -7.54 51.99
C PHE A 15 -20.31 -6.63 50.92
N ASN A 16 -19.34 -5.79 51.30
CA ASN A 16 -18.58 -4.99 50.35
C ASN A 16 -17.79 -5.87 49.39
N GLY A 17 -17.15 -6.94 49.85
CA GLY A 17 -16.45 -7.89 49.00
C GLY A 17 -17.34 -8.50 47.91
N LEU A 18 -18.55 -8.94 48.27
CA LEU A 18 -19.52 -9.51 47.33
C LEU A 18 -20.02 -8.48 46.30
N VAL A 19 -20.21 -7.23 46.73
CA VAL A 19 -20.63 -6.15 45.82
C VAL A 19 -19.53 -5.81 44.83
N TRP A 20 -18.29 -5.67 45.30
CA TRP A 20 -17.13 -5.40 44.44
C TRP A 20 -16.85 -6.54 43.47
N ASP A 21 -16.97 -7.80 43.90
CA ASP A 21 -16.80 -8.96 43.03
C ASP A 21 -17.80 -8.97 41.86
N LYS A 22 -19.09 -8.71 42.16
CA LYS A 22 -20.13 -8.62 41.15
C LYS A 22 -19.91 -7.47 40.16
N LEU A 23 -19.51 -6.30 40.66
CA LEU A 23 -19.22 -5.13 39.81
C LEU A 23 -18.02 -5.40 38.96
N PHE A 24 -16.93 -5.93 39.50
CA PHE A 24 -15.71 -6.25 38.76
C PHE A 24 -15.96 -7.29 37.66
N LYS A 25 -16.76 -8.31 38.00
CA LYS A 25 -17.14 -9.36 37.05
C LYS A 25 -17.96 -8.81 35.89
N GLY A 26 -18.95 -7.95 36.16
CA GLY A 26 -19.75 -7.30 35.12
C GLY A 26 -18.92 -6.39 34.22
N TYR A 27 -17.99 -5.60 34.78
CA TYR A 27 -17.06 -4.80 33.97
C TYR A 27 -16.14 -5.69 33.14
N SER A 28 -15.58 -6.74 33.69
CA SER A 28 -14.71 -7.67 32.98
C SER A 28 -15.42 -8.34 31.83
N GLU A 29 -16.64 -8.82 31.99
CA GLU A 29 -17.45 -9.43 30.96
C GLU A 29 -17.74 -8.44 29.83
N HIS A 30 -18.14 -7.21 30.15
CA HIS A 30 -18.40 -6.17 29.15
C HIS A 30 -17.15 -5.78 28.36
N TYR A 31 -15.99 -5.68 29.02
CA TYR A 31 -14.72 -5.39 28.32
C TYR A 31 -14.30 -6.55 27.41
N MET A 32 -14.50 -7.79 27.85
CA MET A 32 -14.18 -8.96 27.02
C MET A 32 -15.07 -9.02 25.78
N GLU A 33 -16.39 -8.81 25.91
CA GLU A 33 -17.29 -8.72 24.75
C GLU A 33 -16.89 -7.61 23.78
N THR A 34 -16.45 -6.46 24.30
CA THR A 34 -15.97 -5.35 23.46
C THR A 34 -14.68 -5.71 22.74
N ILE A 35 -13.74 -6.37 23.40
CA ILE A 35 -12.49 -6.83 22.81
C ILE A 35 -12.77 -7.84 21.70
N ASP A 36 -13.61 -8.84 21.95
CA ASP A 36 -13.98 -9.86 20.98
C ASP A 36 -14.64 -9.22 19.73
N SER A 37 -15.54 -8.25 19.94
CA SER A 37 -16.17 -7.51 18.82
C SER A 37 -15.17 -6.71 17.99
N LEU A 38 -14.19 -6.07 18.63
CA LEU A 38 -13.14 -5.32 17.94
C LEU A 38 -12.16 -6.24 17.19
N GLU A 39 -11.89 -7.43 17.72
CA GLU A 39 -11.08 -8.43 17.04
C GLU A 39 -11.78 -8.98 15.79
N ASP A 40 -13.08 -9.25 15.87
CA ASP A 40 -13.90 -9.67 14.73
C ASP A 40 -13.92 -8.60 13.63
N ASP A 41 -14.10 -7.34 13.99
CA ASP A 41 -14.06 -6.22 13.04
C ASP A 41 -12.67 -6.09 12.39
N ARG A 42 -11.59 -6.26 13.17
CA ARG A 42 -10.23 -6.25 12.65
C ARG A 42 -10.01 -7.36 11.64
N VAL A 43 -10.45 -8.59 11.95
CA VAL A 43 -10.34 -9.74 11.04
C VAL A 43 -11.13 -9.49 9.75
N ARG A 44 -12.36 -8.98 9.85
CA ARG A 44 -13.20 -8.66 8.69
C ARG A 44 -12.56 -7.60 7.79
N LEU A 45 -12.01 -6.53 8.38
CA LEU A 45 -11.33 -5.49 7.64
C LEU A 45 -10.06 -6.02 6.96
N GLN A 46 -9.30 -6.89 7.64
CA GLN A 46 -8.12 -7.51 7.05
C GLN A 46 -8.47 -8.38 5.84
N LEU A 47 -9.52 -9.23 5.96
CA LEU A 47 -10.01 -10.03 4.84
C LEU A 47 -10.44 -9.15 3.66
N ARG A 48 -11.09 -8.01 3.94
CA ARG A 48 -11.51 -7.08 2.89
C ARG A 48 -10.32 -6.40 2.21
N ILE A 49 -9.28 -6.05 2.96
CA ILE A 49 -8.03 -5.53 2.42
C ILE A 49 -7.37 -6.58 1.52
N ASP A 50 -7.25 -7.82 2.00
CA ASP A 50 -6.64 -8.92 1.25
C ASP A 50 -7.43 -9.23 -0.04
N GLU A 51 -8.77 -9.17 0.00
CA GLU A 51 -9.63 -9.34 -1.16
C GLU A 51 -9.44 -8.23 -2.20
N LEU A 52 -9.37 -6.97 -1.76
CA LEU A 52 -9.10 -5.83 -2.63
C LEU A 52 -7.67 -5.92 -3.21
N GLU A 53 -6.69 -6.22 -2.39
CA GLU A 53 -5.30 -6.38 -2.85
C GLU A 53 -5.16 -7.55 -3.84
N ASN A 54 -5.85 -8.65 -3.61
CA ASN A 54 -5.85 -9.80 -4.53
C ASN A 54 -6.59 -9.51 -5.83
N GLY A 55 -7.68 -8.74 -5.80
CA GLY A 55 -8.35 -8.25 -7.01
C GLY A 55 -7.40 -7.47 -7.92
N TYR A 56 -6.64 -6.53 -7.34
CA TYR A 56 -5.60 -5.81 -8.10
C TYR A 56 -4.43 -6.71 -8.55
N LYS A 57 -4.13 -7.78 -7.82
CA LYS A 57 -3.05 -8.74 -8.20
C LYS A 57 -3.45 -9.67 -9.35
N LEU A 58 -4.71 -10.10 -9.41
CA LEU A 58 -5.17 -11.09 -10.39
C LEU A 58 -5.50 -10.48 -11.75
N ASP A 59 -6.22 -9.35 -11.78
CA ASP A 59 -6.70 -8.76 -13.03
C ASP A 59 -5.86 -7.57 -13.52
N GLY A 60 -5.01 -7.00 -12.67
CA GLY A 60 -4.29 -5.76 -12.93
C GLY A 60 -5.21 -4.54 -12.93
N LEU A 61 -4.62 -3.36 -12.79
CA LEU A 61 -5.31 -2.08 -12.86
C LEU A 61 -5.18 -1.50 -14.27
N ASP A 62 -6.28 -1.08 -14.87
CA ASP A 62 -6.27 -0.36 -16.15
C ASP A 62 -5.60 1.00 -16.00
N VAL A 63 -4.64 1.28 -16.86
CA VAL A 63 -3.86 2.53 -16.86
C VAL A 63 -3.64 3.06 -18.27
N VAL A 64 -3.50 4.36 -18.35
CA VAL A 64 -2.97 4.99 -19.57
C VAL A 64 -1.45 5.06 -19.45
N VAL A 65 -0.75 4.51 -20.43
CA VAL A 65 0.72 4.55 -20.49
C VAL A 65 1.17 5.58 -21.50
N THR A 66 2.07 6.43 -21.09
CA THR A 66 2.79 7.39 -21.93
C THR A 66 4.27 7.31 -21.60
N MET A 67 5.05 8.23 -22.12
CA MET A 67 6.48 8.29 -21.85
C MET A 67 6.92 9.72 -21.58
N TYR A 68 8.05 9.86 -20.89
CA TYR A 68 8.70 11.16 -20.70
C TYR A 68 10.21 11.06 -20.89
N HIS A 69 10.81 12.18 -21.29
CA HIS A 69 12.26 12.32 -21.34
C HIS A 69 12.73 13.09 -20.10
N PRO A 70 13.87 12.72 -19.50
CA PRO A 70 14.46 13.46 -18.40
C PRO A 70 15.18 14.72 -18.91
N VAL A 71 14.40 15.66 -19.44
CA VAL A 71 14.89 16.93 -20.02
C VAL A 71 14.14 18.11 -19.43
N ARG A 72 14.79 19.29 -19.41
CA ARG A 72 14.14 20.54 -19.00
C ARG A 72 12.89 20.80 -19.83
N GLY A 73 11.78 21.10 -19.17
CA GLY A 73 10.48 21.30 -19.81
C GLY A 73 9.53 20.12 -19.69
N GLN A 74 10.02 18.89 -19.46
CA GLN A 74 9.19 17.72 -19.10
C GLN A 74 9.33 17.34 -17.63
N THR A 75 10.45 17.69 -17.01
CA THR A 75 10.75 17.46 -15.59
C THR A 75 10.95 18.79 -14.86
N ASP A 76 11.31 18.73 -13.60
CA ASP A 76 11.71 19.88 -12.77
C ASP A 76 13.12 20.42 -13.17
N ARG A 77 13.77 21.15 -12.21
CA ARG A 77 15.08 21.75 -12.46
C ARG A 77 16.24 20.75 -12.47
N THR A 78 16.00 19.52 -12.02
CA THR A 78 16.99 18.44 -11.86
C THR A 78 16.58 17.20 -12.65
N PRO A 79 16.58 17.24 -13.98
CA PRO A 79 16.06 16.17 -14.83
C PRO A 79 16.79 14.82 -14.68
N ASP A 80 17.99 14.82 -14.11
CA ASP A 80 18.80 13.64 -13.81
C ASP A 80 18.51 13.04 -12.41
N ILE A 81 17.59 13.62 -11.62
CA ILE A 81 17.20 13.11 -10.30
C ILE A 81 15.70 12.85 -10.31
N LEU A 82 15.32 11.59 -10.03
CA LEU A 82 13.92 11.16 -9.96
C LEU A 82 13.30 11.51 -8.59
N ALA A 83 11.98 11.40 -8.47
CA ALA A 83 11.27 11.82 -7.25
C ALA A 83 11.66 11.03 -5.99
N ASP A 84 12.20 9.82 -6.12
CA ASP A 84 12.77 9.03 -5.02
C ASP A 84 14.22 9.37 -4.68
N GLY A 85 14.83 10.33 -5.39
CA GLY A 85 16.23 10.74 -5.25
C GLY A 85 17.21 9.92 -6.09
N THR A 86 16.76 8.96 -6.89
CA THR A 86 17.63 8.16 -7.78
C THR A 86 18.23 9.05 -8.86
N LYS A 87 19.56 9.03 -8.98
CA LYS A 87 20.27 9.73 -10.05
C LYS A 87 20.46 8.83 -11.27
N ILE A 88 20.14 9.35 -12.45
CA ILE A 88 20.20 8.64 -13.72
C ILE A 88 21.16 9.29 -14.72
N ARG A 89 21.55 8.52 -15.73
CA ARG A 89 22.24 9.03 -16.93
C ARG A 89 21.20 9.29 -18.02
N ILE A 90 20.96 10.54 -18.35
CA ILE A 90 19.88 10.99 -19.24
C ILE A 90 19.86 10.24 -20.58
N HIS A 91 21.03 10.07 -21.22
CA HIS A 91 21.17 9.41 -22.52
C HIS A 91 20.97 7.87 -22.46
N LYS A 92 20.93 7.28 -21.24
CA LYS A 92 20.69 5.86 -20.97
C LYS A 92 19.36 5.61 -20.24
N ALA A 93 18.47 6.60 -20.25
CA ALA A 93 17.24 6.56 -19.45
C ALA A 93 16.37 5.33 -19.76
N SER A 94 16.25 4.93 -21.02
CA SER A 94 15.47 3.75 -21.43
C SER A 94 16.02 2.42 -20.90
N GLU A 95 17.31 2.35 -20.57
CA GLU A 95 17.93 1.11 -20.06
C GLU A 95 17.51 0.76 -18.64
N TYR A 96 17.07 1.76 -17.85
CA TYR A 96 16.77 1.57 -16.42
C TYR A 96 15.44 0.87 -16.15
N LYS A 97 14.49 0.86 -17.12
CA LYS A 97 13.14 0.33 -16.91
C LYS A 97 12.43 0.98 -15.71
N TYR A 98 12.52 2.30 -15.59
CA TYR A 98 11.85 3.08 -14.55
C TYR A 98 10.58 3.72 -15.05
N VAL A 99 9.63 3.94 -14.13
CA VAL A 99 8.36 4.61 -14.43
C VAL A 99 8.05 5.70 -13.41
N ALA A 100 7.41 6.77 -13.89
CA ALA A 100 6.66 7.70 -13.08
C ALA A 100 5.20 7.26 -13.01
N VAL A 101 4.60 7.28 -11.81
CA VAL A 101 3.21 6.90 -11.62
C VAL A 101 2.37 8.08 -11.16
N SER A 102 1.10 8.11 -11.54
CA SER A 102 0.16 9.11 -11.03
C SER A 102 -0.01 8.98 -9.52
N ARG A 103 -0.23 10.12 -8.83
CA ARG A 103 -0.23 10.19 -7.36
C ARG A 103 -1.22 9.25 -6.69
N ASN A 104 -2.40 9.07 -7.27
CA ASN A 104 -3.43 8.17 -6.72
C ASN A 104 -2.99 6.70 -6.66
N LEU A 105 -1.92 6.30 -7.33
CA LEU A 105 -1.36 4.96 -7.27
C LEU A 105 -0.37 4.78 -6.12
N LEU A 106 0.16 5.86 -5.54
CA LEU A 106 1.14 5.81 -4.48
C LEU A 106 0.48 5.79 -3.09
N LYS A 107 0.94 4.93 -2.18
CA LYS A 107 0.42 4.75 -0.81
C LYS A 107 0.33 6.06 -0.04
N ARG A 108 1.31 6.95 -0.18
CA ARG A 108 1.30 8.28 0.47
C ARG A 108 0.09 9.16 0.09
N TRP A 109 -0.66 8.79 -0.95
CA TRP A 109 -1.89 9.45 -1.41
C TRP A 109 -3.07 8.49 -1.56
N GLY A 110 -3.07 7.35 -0.82
CA GLY A 110 -4.16 6.40 -0.76
C GLY A 110 -4.13 5.28 -1.80
N GLY A 111 -3.05 5.16 -2.57
CA GLY A 111 -2.83 4.06 -3.50
C GLY A 111 -2.17 2.83 -2.85
N TRP A 112 -1.59 1.97 -3.66
CA TRP A 112 -1.04 0.68 -3.24
C TRP A 112 0.44 0.47 -3.63
N LEU A 113 1.05 1.38 -4.39
CA LEU A 113 2.46 1.36 -4.79
C LEU A 113 3.32 2.24 -3.90
N ASP A 114 4.58 1.86 -3.74
CA ASP A 114 5.64 2.69 -3.16
C ASP A 114 6.78 2.90 -4.15
N TYR A 115 7.60 3.92 -3.91
CA TYR A 115 8.88 4.04 -4.63
C TYR A 115 9.74 2.81 -4.35
N GLY A 116 10.33 2.26 -5.41
CA GLY A 116 11.11 1.03 -5.35
C GLY A 116 10.31 -0.24 -5.66
N ASP A 117 8.98 -0.21 -5.60
CA ASP A 117 8.14 -1.34 -6.00
C ASP A 117 8.34 -1.68 -7.49
N PHE A 118 8.28 -2.96 -7.80
CA PHE A 118 8.25 -3.45 -9.17
C PHE A 118 6.82 -3.69 -9.62
N ILE A 119 6.52 -3.32 -10.87
CA ILE A 119 5.25 -3.57 -11.53
C ILE A 119 5.47 -4.36 -12.81
N VAL A 120 4.51 -5.22 -13.13
CA VAL A 120 4.39 -5.85 -14.45
C VAL A 120 3.43 -5.01 -15.26
N LEU A 121 3.90 -4.48 -16.39
CA LEU A 121 3.12 -3.76 -17.39
C LEU A 121 2.77 -4.72 -18.53
N SER A 122 1.52 -4.69 -18.97
CA SER A 122 1.01 -5.51 -20.07
C SER A 122 -0.01 -4.74 -20.91
N GLY A 123 -0.27 -5.20 -22.15
CA GLY A 123 -1.22 -4.57 -23.06
C GLY A 123 -0.65 -3.37 -23.81
N THR A 124 0.67 -3.30 -23.96
CA THR A 124 1.35 -2.30 -24.76
C THR A 124 2.05 -2.94 -25.96
N ASP A 125 2.06 -2.28 -27.07
CA ASP A 125 2.79 -2.77 -28.25
C ASP A 125 4.30 -2.53 -28.07
N GLY A 126 5.02 -3.59 -27.65
CA GLY A 126 6.48 -3.60 -27.52
C GLY A 126 7.04 -2.89 -26.28
N LYS A 127 6.20 -2.53 -25.29
CA LYS A 127 6.64 -1.95 -24.02
C LYS A 127 6.21 -2.78 -22.81
N ASP A 128 5.68 -3.96 -23.02
CA ASP A 128 5.36 -4.91 -21.94
C ASP A 128 6.63 -5.32 -21.19
N GLY A 129 6.49 -5.56 -19.88
CA GLY A 129 7.61 -5.99 -19.04
C GLY A 129 7.55 -5.50 -17.61
N VAL A 130 8.66 -5.75 -16.90
CA VAL A 130 8.82 -5.34 -15.51
C VAL A 130 9.46 -3.96 -15.44
N TYR A 131 8.88 -3.08 -14.66
CA TYR A 131 9.35 -1.72 -14.41
C TYR A 131 9.42 -1.43 -12.93
N GLN A 132 10.35 -0.54 -12.54
CA GLN A 132 10.43 -0.09 -11.16
C GLN A 132 9.85 1.31 -11.00
N VAL A 133 9.02 1.51 -9.98
CA VAL A 133 8.44 2.81 -9.62
C VAL A 133 9.52 3.68 -8.98
N LYS A 134 9.91 4.77 -9.65
CA LYS A 134 10.99 5.67 -9.22
C LYS A 134 10.58 7.14 -9.23
N ASP A 135 9.49 7.46 -9.91
CA ASP A 135 9.10 8.86 -10.11
C ASP A 135 7.59 9.04 -9.94
N THR A 136 7.14 10.29 -9.87
CA THR A 136 5.73 10.64 -9.71
C THR A 136 5.29 11.70 -10.70
N MET A 137 4.09 11.54 -11.20
CA MET A 137 3.48 12.45 -12.15
C MET A 137 2.81 13.65 -11.47
N ASN A 138 2.49 14.66 -12.27
CA ASN A 138 1.69 15.79 -11.83
C ASN A 138 0.31 15.33 -11.31
N ARG A 139 -0.19 15.98 -10.23
CA ARG A 139 -1.46 15.63 -9.56
C ARG A 139 -2.71 15.58 -10.45
N ARG A 140 -2.68 16.21 -11.64
CA ARG A 140 -3.79 16.21 -12.59
C ARG A 140 -4.02 14.85 -13.27
N PHE A 141 -3.01 13.98 -13.25
CA PHE A 141 -3.08 12.65 -13.85
C PHE A 141 -3.59 11.62 -12.86
N VAL A 142 -4.48 10.76 -13.32
CA VAL A 142 -5.10 9.67 -12.55
C VAL A 142 -4.98 8.38 -13.35
N ASN A 143 -4.64 7.28 -12.70
CA ASN A 143 -4.45 5.95 -13.31
C ASN A 143 -3.55 6.02 -14.55
N ARG A 144 -2.41 6.66 -14.42
CA ARG A 144 -1.49 6.87 -15.52
C ARG A 144 -0.07 6.54 -15.12
N ILE A 145 0.69 6.04 -16.10
CA ILE A 145 2.12 5.74 -16.00
C ILE A 145 2.85 6.43 -17.13
N ASP A 146 4.00 7.00 -16.81
CA ASP A 146 4.95 7.51 -17.79
C ASP A 146 6.24 6.67 -17.74
N ILE A 147 6.58 5.99 -18.83
CA ILE A 147 7.84 5.26 -18.95
C ILE A 147 8.98 6.26 -19.17
N LEU A 148 10.05 6.09 -18.39
CA LEU A 148 11.27 6.88 -18.55
C LEU A 148 12.02 6.45 -19.82
N GLU A 149 12.19 7.36 -20.76
CA GLU A 149 12.83 7.08 -22.04
C GLU A 149 14.00 8.03 -22.32
N SER A 150 14.99 7.53 -23.05
CA SER A 150 16.13 8.35 -23.51
C SER A 150 15.64 9.42 -24.50
N PRO A 151 16.24 10.61 -24.51
CA PRO A 151 15.95 11.64 -25.50
C PRO A 151 16.09 11.11 -26.93
N GLY A 152 15.10 11.43 -27.79
CA GLY A 152 15.03 10.94 -29.16
C GLY A 152 14.08 9.77 -29.38
N THR A 153 13.60 9.11 -28.33
CA THR A 153 12.52 8.12 -28.43
C THR A 153 11.24 8.80 -28.91
N LYS A 154 10.58 8.23 -29.93
CA LYS A 154 9.32 8.77 -30.44
C LYS A 154 8.21 8.65 -29.39
N PRO A 155 7.39 9.69 -29.17
CA PRO A 155 6.28 9.62 -28.24
C PRO A 155 5.28 8.53 -28.61
N TYR A 156 4.76 7.85 -27.58
CA TYR A 156 3.71 6.86 -27.69
C TYR A 156 2.67 7.01 -26.57
N LYS A 157 1.50 6.41 -26.76
CA LYS A 157 0.43 6.34 -25.79
C LYS A 157 -0.36 5.06 -25.99
N PHE A 158 -0.59 4.34 -24.88
CA PHE A 158 -1.45 3.16 -24.83
C PHE A 158 -2.58 3.41 -23.83
N THR A 159 -3.82 3.08 -24.20
CA THR A 159 -5.01 3.32 -23.37
C THR A 159 -5.56 2.07 -22.71
N ASP A 160 -5.19 0.89 -23.21
CA ASP A 160 -5.73 -0.40 -22.81
C ASP A 160 -4.69 -1.25 -22.05
N ALA A 161 -3.71 -0.58 -21.45
CA ALA A 161 -2.65 -1.21 -20.70
C ALA A 161 -3.09 -1.51 -19.26
N LYS A 162 -2.49 -2.55 -18.68
CA LYS A 162 -2.71 -2.95 -17.28
C LYS A 162 -1.40 -3.03 -16.52
N ILE A 163 -1.50 -2.75 -15.22
CA ILE A 163 -0.39 -2.97 -14.28
C ILE A 163 -0.81 -3.82 -13.11
N LYS A 164 0.13 -4.62 -12.62
CA LYS A 164 0.05 -5.32 -11.33
C LYS A 164 1.38 -5.22 -10.60
N LYS A 165 1.35 -5.31 -9.28
CA LYS A 165 2.58 -5.35 -8.48
C LYS A 165 3.28 -6.68 -8.74
N ALA A 166 4.57 -6.63 -9.03
CA ALA A 166 5.37 -7.85 -9.19
C ALA A 166 5.64 -8.48 -7.82
N ASN A 167 5.25 -9.74 -7.65
CA ASN A 167 5.69 -10.55 -6.53
C ASN A 167 7.06 -11.11 -6.86
N LEU A 168 8.11 -10.59 -6.22
CA LEU A 168 9.50 -11.01 -6.46
C LEU A 168 9.72 -12.52 -6.25
N ASN A 169 8.86 -13.17 -5.46
CA ASN A 169 8.92 -14.62 -5.20
C ASN A 169 8.34 -15.48 -6.33
N GLU A 170 7.47 -14.94 -7.18
CA GLU A 170 6.84 -15.67 -8.28
C GLU A 170 7.54 -15.45 -9.63
N ASN A 171 8.27 -14.33 -9.78
CA ASN A 171 8.84 -13.92 -11.07
C ASN A 171 10.31 -14.33 -11.29
N ILE A 172 10.97 -14.99 -10.33
CA ILE A 172 12.33 -15.52 -10.53
C ILE A 172 12.34 -16.66 -11.54
N THR A 173 11.25 -17.38 -11.69
CA THR A 173 11.13 -18.54 -12.61
C THR A 173 11.12 -18.13 -14.10
N PHE A 174 10.74 -16.90 -14.43
CA PHE A 174 10.67 -16.45 -15.84
C PHE A 174 11.98 -15.88 -16.40
N ILE A 175 13.00 -15.66 -15.55
CA ILE A 175 14.28 -15.05 -15.96
C ILE A 175 15.36 -16.12 -16.21
N THR A 176 15.15 -17.37 -15.75
CA THR A 176 16.13 -18.47 -15.87
C THR A 176 15.94 -19.37 -17.10
N ASP A 177 14.88 -19.18 -17.89
CA ASP A 177 14.54 -20.06 -19.04
C ASP A 177 14.65 -19.37 -20.41
N ASN A 178 15.60 -18.41 -20.57
CA ASN A 178 16.00 -17.90 -21.88
C ASN A 178 17.51 -17.80 -22.03
#